data_e8d05d34ef1bc6144ad054a1cc056ea5
#
_entry.id   e8d05d34ef1bc6144ad054a1cc056ea5
#
_cell.length_a   1.000
_cell.length_b   1.000
_cell.length_c   1.000
_cell.angle_alpha   90.00
_cell.angle_beta   90.00
_cell.angle_gamma   90.00
#
_symmetry.space_group_name_H-M   'P 1'
#
loop_
_entity.id
_entity.type
_entity.pdbx_description
1 polymer ?
#
loop_
_entity_poly.entity_id
_entity_poly.type
_entity_poly.pdbx_seq_one_letter_code
_entity_poly.pdbx_strand_id
1 'polypeptide(L)'
;ETDEEGNYIYDNLLEYQYVDVEYDMYEYIRKDGKKKEEKVLVGKKVCRFAQFPDGGKALMPAILTELLKARKDTRKLIKYKTLHLKDGNEHSGLMNDCGEEYEIINKSESLKIKKSDVESISDTYNDFMKNVFNQRQLGYKLTANSLYGQCGARTSAFYDKDIAASTTATGRKLLTYGKRIIEDVYGDRICD
;
A
#
# COMPACT_ATOMS: atom_id res chain seq x y z
N GLU A 1 3.61 28.94 -9.94
CA GLU A 1 3.97 30.12 -10.72
C GLU A 1 3.97 29.76 -12.20
N THR A 2 3.46 30.66 -13.04
CA THR A 2 3.45 30.51 -14.49
C THR A 2 4.30 31.62 -15.12
N ASP A 3 4.91 31.32 -16.26
CA ASP A 3 5.59 32.30 -17.07
C ASP A 3 4.59 33.25 -17.79
N GLU A 4 5.08 34.22 -18.52
CA GLU A 4 4.25 35.20 -19.25
C GLU A 4 3.38 34.56 -20.34
N GLU A 5 3.70 33.34 -20.77
CA GLU A 5 2.98 32.55 -21.76
C GLU A 5 1.93 31.60 -21.11
N GLY A 6 1.86 31.56 -19.78
CA GLY A 6 0.93 30.73 -19.02
C GLY A 6 1.40 29.29 -18.76
N ASN A 7 2.66 28.96 -19.09
CA ASN A 7 3.26 27.68 -18.78
C ASN A 7 3.76 27.67 -17.33
N TYR A 8 3.66 26.51 -16.67
CA TYR A 8 4.24 26.39 -15.34
C TYR A 8 5.76 26.44 -15.40
N ILE A 9 6.39 27.33 -14.60
CA ILE A 9 7.84 27.56 -14.59
C ILE A 9 8.61 26.26 -14.30
N TYR A 10 7.99 25.32 -13.58
CA TYR A 10 8.60 24.04 -13.17
C TYR A 10 8.23 22.87 -14.09
N ASP A 11 7.52 23.10 -15.19
CA ASP A 11 7.21 22.04 -16.14
C ASP A 11 8.45 21.69 -16.97
N ASN A 12 8.69 20.37 -17.09
CA ASN A 12 9.75 19.81 -17.95
C ASN A 12 11.19 20.19 -17.56
N LEU A 13 11.48 20.38 -16.27
CA LEU A 13 12.86 20.48 -15.81
C LEU A 13 13.63 19.20 -16.13
N LEU A 14 14.82 19.32 -16.74
CA LEU A 14 15.64 18.17 -17.16
C LEU A 14 16.12 17.29 -15.99
N GLU A 15 16.09 17.84 -14.80
CA GLU A 15 16.53 17.19 -13.55
C GLU A 15 15.50 16.20 -13.00
N TYR A 16 14.27 16.19 -13.52
CA TYR A 16 13.19 15.37 -13.02
C TYR A 16 12.54 14.53 -14.12
N GLN A 17 12.01 13.38 -13.73
CA GLN A 17 11.06 12.61 -14.53
C GLN A 17 9.64 13.00 -14.11
N TYR A 18 8.71 12.98 -15.04
CA TYR A 18 7.32 13.38 -14.76
C TYR A 18 6.36 12.23 -14.98
N VAL A 19 5.39 12.13 -14.07
CA VAL A 19 4.28 11.18 -14.17
C VAL A 19 2.98 11.95 -14.19
N ASP A 20 2.23 11.78 -15.27
CA ASP A 20 0.93 12.43 -15.45
C ASP A 20 -0.18 11.51 -14.94
N VAL A 21 -1.06 12.03 -14.11
CA VAL A 21 -2.23 11.32 -13.58
C VAL A 21 -3.50 12.10 -13.94
N GLU A 22 -4.33 11.47 -14.75
CA GLU A 22 -5.65 12.00 -15.09
C GLU A 22 -6.69 11.54 -14.08
N TYR A 23 -7.54 12.47 -13.63
CA TYR A 23 -8.68 12.18 -12.78
C TYR A 23 -9.92 13.00 -13.17
N ASP A 24 -11.11 12.43 -12.84
CA ASP A 24 -12.38 13.08 -13.09
C ASP A 24 -12.64 14.18 -12.05
N MET A 25 -13.01 15.36 -12.50
CA MET A 25 -13.45 16.47 -11.66
C MET A 25 -14.95 16.42 -11.47
N TYR A 26 -15.37 16.59 -10.22
CA TYR A 26 -16.78 16.63 -9.84
C TYR A 26 -17.10 17.91 -9.10
N GLU A 27 -18.28 18.46 -9.38
CA GLU A 27 -18.89 19.52 -8.58
C GLU A 27 -20.15 19.01 -7.89
N TYR A 28 -20.41 19.58 -6.70
CA TYR A 28 -21.61 19.29 -5.94
C TYR A 28 -22.58 20.44 -6.16
N ILE A 29 -23.60 20.19 -6.95
CA ILE A 29 -24.59 21.21 -7.34
C ILE A 29 -25.88 20.92 -6.60
N ARG A 30 -26.36 21.95 -5.89
CA ARG A 30 -27.69 21.91 -5.25
C ARG A 30 -28.73 22.31 -6.29
N LYS A 31 -29.59 21.38 -6.70
CA LYS A 31 -30.77 21.70 -7.52
C LYS A 31 -31.86 22.30 -6.66
N ASP A 32 -32.58 23.29 -7.21
CA ASP A 32 -33.67 23.95 -6.52
C ASP A 32 -34.69 22.93 -6.00
N GLY A 33 -35.09 23.10 -4.74
CA GLY A 33 -36.01 22.22 -4.04
C GLY A 33 -35.43 20.93 -3.44
N LYS A 34 -34.14 20.60 -3.68
CA LYS A 34 -33.50 19.42 -3.06
C LYS A 34 -32.61 19.79 -1.89
N LYS A 35 -32.70 19.01 -0.79
CA LYS A 35 -31.84 19.17 0.39
C LYS A 35 -30.42 18.64 0.18
N LYS A 36 -30.24 17.70 -0.77
CA LYS A 36 -28.94 17.08 -1.07
C LYS A 36 -28.34 17.64 -2.35
N GLU A 37 -27.03 17.86 -2.33
CA GLU A 37 -26.26 18.21 -3.50
C GLU A 37 -26.07 16.97 -4.39
N GLU A 38 -26.21 17.14 -5.70
CA GLU A 38 -25.89 16.10 -6.68
C GLU A 38 -24.44 16.25 -7.15
N LYS A 39 -23.75 15.13 -7.20
CA LYS A 39 -22.38 15.06 -7.71
C LYS A 39 -22.42 14.99 -9.23
N VAL A 40 -21.95 16.06 -9.90
CA VAL A 40 -21.95 16.17 -11.35
C VAL A 40 -20.51 16.13 -11.87
N LEU A 41 -20.27 15.34 -12.90
CA LEU A 41 -18.97 15.32 -13.59
C LEU A 41 -18.85 16.60 -14.44
N VAL A 42 -17.84 17.43 -14.16
CA VAL A 42 -17.60 18.70 -14.87
C VAL A 42 -16.49 18.61 -15.90
N GLY A 43 -15.63 17.58 -15.80
CA GLY A 43 -14.53 17.40 -16.73
C GLY A 43 -13.45 16.48 -16.18
N LYS A 44 -12.28 16.54 -16.81
CA LYS A 44 -11.08 15.81 -16.41
C LYS A 44 -9.93 16.79 -16.17
N LYS A 45 -9.06 16.46 -15.23
CA LYS A 45 -7.84 17.19 -14.96
C LYS A 45 -6.66 16.24 -15.03
N VAL A 46 -5.58 16.69 -15.65
CA VAL A 46 -4.29 16.00 -15.63
C VAL A 46 -3.40 16.72 -14.65
N CYS A 47 -2.82 15.98 -13.71
CA CYS A 47 -1.82 16.49 -12.77
C CYS A 47 -0.48 15.83 -13.05
N ARG A 48 0.56 16.65 -13.12
CA ARG A 48 1.93 16.22 -13.38
C ARG A 48 2.72 16.20 -12.08
N PHE A 49 3.35 15.07 -11.79
CA PHE A 49 4.15 14.87 -10.58
C PHE A 49 5.61 14.66 -10.95
N ALA A 50 6.49 15.50 -10.40
CA ALA A 50 7.92 15.35 -10.54
C ALA A 50 8.44 14.15 -9.72
N GLN A 51 9.31 13.38 -10.34
CA GLN A 51 9.98 12.22 -9.73
C GLN A 51 11.50 12.43 -9.85
N PHE A 52 12.25 12.05 -8.81
CA PHE A 52 13.70 12.05 -8.90
C PHE A 52 14.18 10.98 -9.91
N PRO A 53 15.11 11.33 -10.82
CA PRO A 53 15.54 10.43 -11.90
C PRO A 53 16.30 9.20 -11.38
N ASP A 54 16.96 9.31 -10.23
CA ASP A 54 17.70 8.24 -9.55
C ASP A 54 16.81 7.27 -8.74
N GLY A 55 15.49 7.43 -8.82
CA GLY A 55 14.54 6.67 -8.01
C GLY A 55 14.49 7.10 -6.54
N GLY A 56 15.11 8.21 -6.20
CA GLY A 56 15.03 8.86 -4.90
C GLY A 56 13.58 9.18 -4.54
N LYS A 57 13.30 9.26 -3.24
CA LYS A 57 11.96 9.60 -2.74
C LYS A 57 12.00 10.89 -1.97
N ALA A 58 11.03 11.75 -2.24
CA ALA A 58 10.77 12.91 -1.40
C ALA A 58 10.38 12.47 0.02
N LEU A 59 10.46 13.38 0.98
CA LEU A 59 10.31 13.09 2.41
C LEU A 59 9.01 12.31 2.72
N MET A 60 7.86 12.76 2.22
CA MET A 60 6.57 12.14 2.52
C MET A 60 6.44 10.72 1.95
N PRO A 61 6.74 10.44 0.67
CA PRO A 61 6.82 9.09 0.15
C PRO A 61 7.84 8.19 0.87
N ALA A 62 8.97 8.74 1.33
CA ALA A 62 9.96 8.00 2.12
C ALA A 62 9.36 7.54 3.45
N ILE A 63 8.77 8.45 4.23
CA ILE A 63 8.09 8.12 5.50
C ILE A 63 6.99 7.06 5.29
N LEU A 64 6.13 7.22 4.28
CA LEU A 64 5.09 6.24 3.97
C LEU A 64 5.67 4.88 3.63
N THR A 65 6.77 4.83 2.88
CA THR A 65 7.46 3.57 2.54
C THR A 65 7.96 2.86 3.80
N GLU A 66 8.57 3.59 4.73
CA GLU A 66 9.06 3.03 5.99
C GLU A 66 7.93 2.51 6.89
N LEU A 67 6.82 3.28 7.02
CA LEU A 67 5.64 2.85 7.77
C LEU A 67 5.02 1.57 7.20
N LEU A 68 4.90 1.49 5.87
CA LEU A 68 4.36 0.31 5.20
C LEU A 68 5.29 -0.90 5.34
N LYS A 69 6.61 -0.69 5.26
CA LYS A 69 7.61 -1.74 5.50
C LYS A 69 7.52 -2.25 6.93
N ALA A 70 7.56 -1.36 7.92
CA ALA A 70 7.45 -1.71 9.34
C ALA A 70 6.15 -2.49 9.64
N ARG A 71 5.04 -2.07 9.03
CA ARG A 71 3.77 -2.80 9.12
C ARG A 71 3.85 -4.19 8.52
N LYS A 72 4.43 -4.33 7.31
CA LYS A 72 4.60 -5.62 6.64
C LYS A 72 5.46 -6.58 7.48
N ASP A 73 6.56 -6.09 8.03
CA ASP A 73 7.46 -6.88 8.83
C ASP A 73 6.82 -7.30 10.17
N THR A 74 6.11 -6.40 10.83
CA THR A 74 5.34 -6.73 12.04
C THR A 74 4.28 -7.79 11.77
N ARG A 75 3.59 -7.74 10.63
CA ARG A 75 2.60 -8.76 10.24
C ARG A 75 3.24 -10.12 9.95
N LYS A 76 4.49 -10.17 9.48
CA LYS A 76 5.23 -11.43 9.32
C LYS A 76 5.49 -12.08 10.67
N LEU A 77 5.90 -11.29 11.69
CA LEU A 77 6.17 -11.81 13.04
C LEU A 77 4.97 -12.56 13.63
N ILE A 78 3.74 -12.09 13.39
CA ILE A 78 2.51 -12.77 13.86
C ILE A 78 2.40 -14.20 13.31
N LYS A 79 2.97 -14.44 12.12
CA LYS A 79 2.91 -15.72 11.41
C LYS A 79 4.12 -16.61 11.65
N TYR A 80 5.06 -16.19 12.49
CA TYR A 80 6.26 -16.98 12.75
C TYR A 80 5.92 -18.28 13.45
N LYS A 81 6.55 -19.35 12.96
CA LYS A 81 6.51 -20.68 13.55
C LYS A 81 7.90 -21.10 13.99
N THR A 82 7.97 -21.92 15.01
CA THR A 82 9.19 -22.58 15.46
C THR A 82 9.09 -24.05 15.12
N LEU A 83 10.06 -24.52 14.35
CA LEU A 83 10.26 -25.95 14.06
C LEU A 83 11.23 -26.50 15.11
N HIS A 84 10.79 -27.51 15.83
CA HIS A 84 11.61 -28.29 16.73
C HIS A 84 12.09 -29.53 15.96
N LEU A 85 13.39 -29.68 15.87
CA LEU A 85 14.00 -30.80 15.15
C LEU A 85 14.31 -31.96 16.08
N LYS A 86 14.38 -33.16 15.54
CA LYS A 86 14.72 -34.41 16.27
C LYS A 86 16.15 -34.39 16.86
N ASP A 87 17.04 -33.55 16.34
CA ASP A 87 18.38 -33.33 16.85
C ASP A 87 18.47 -32.36 18.04
N GLY A 88 17.32 -31.79 18.44
CA GLY A 88 17.20 -30.81 19.52
C GLY A 88 17.41 -29.34 19.09
N ASN A 89 17.66 -29.09 17.79
CA ASN A 89 17.76 -27.74 17.27
C ASN A 89 16.38 -27.10 17.05
N GLU A 90 16.32 -25.78 17.17
CA GLU A 90 15.09 -25.02 16.92
C GLU A 90 15.34 -23.92 15.86
N HIS A 91 14.42 -23.81 14.93
CA HIS A 91 14.45 -22.76 13.91
C HIS A 91 13.12 -22.02 13.87
N SER A 92 13.19 -20.68 14.00
CA SER A 92 12.00 -19.82 14.02
C SER A 92 12.00 -18.86 12.84
N GLY A 93 10.83 -18.72 12.21
CA GLY A 93 10.66 -17.82 11.07
C GLY A 93 9.30 -17.94 10.40
N LEU A 94 9.17 -17.32 9.24
CA LEU A 94 8.02 -17.50 8.37
C LEU A 94 8.17 -18.86 7.67
N MET A 95 7.25 -19.76 7.90
CA MET A 95 7.28 -21.11 7.37
C MET A 95 6.46 -21.21 6.07
N ASN A 96 7.08 -21.75 5.04
CA ASN A 96 6.43 -22.17 3.79
C ASN A 96 6.48 -23.69 3.68
N ASP A 97 5.41 -24.31 3.23
CA ASP A 97 5.37 -25.75 2.91
C ASP A 97 5.76 -25.94 1.44
N CYS A 98 6.88 -26.59 1.19
CA CYS A 98 7.43 -26.89 -0.13
C CYS A 98 7.33 -28.38 -0.53
N GLY A 99 6.28 -29.08 -0.05
CA GLY A 99 6.04 -30.49 -0.35
C GLY A 99 6.78 -31.41 0.61
N GLU A 100 8.01 -31.84 0.33
CA GLU A 100 8.80 -32.72 1.19
C GLU A 100 9.62 -31.97 2.24
N GLU A 101 9.74 -30.65 2.10
CA GLU A 101 10.55 -29.77 2.94
C GLU A 101 9.73 -28.61 3.45
N TYR A 102 10.14 -28.07 4.62
CA TYR A 102 9.73 -26.75 5.10
C TYR A 102 10.83 -25.75 4.80
N GLU A 103 10.46 -24.61 4.25
CA GLU A 103 11.34 -23.45 4.12
C GLU A 103 11.04 -22.48 5.25
N ILE A 104 12.05 -22.17 6.07
CA ILE A 104 11.96 -21.15 7.11
C ILE A 104 12.73 -19.92 6.65
N ILE A 105 12.02 -18.78 6.62
CA ILE A 105 12.59 -17.49 6.29
C ILE A 105 12.64 -16.63 7.54
N ASN A 106 13.85 -16.27 7.97
CA ASN A 106 14.09 -15.34 9.07
C ASN A 106 14.93 -14.18 8.56
N LYS A 107 14.35 -12.97 8.51
CA LYS A 107 14.96 -11.75 7.93
C LYS A 107 15.46 -12.00 6.50
N SER A 108 16.76 -12.19 6.31
CA SER A 108 17.40 -12.38 5.00
C SER A 108 17.89 -13.81 4.76
N GLU A 109 17.73 -14.68 5.76
CA GLU A 109 18.18 -16.07 5.68
C GLU A 109 16.99 -16.99 5.39
N SER A 110 17.20 -17.94 4.49
CA SER A 110 16.24 -19.00 4.17
C SER A 110 16.90 -20.34 4.42
N LEU A 111 16.27 -21.18 5.20
CA LEU A 111 16.73 -22.53 5.53
C LEU A 111 15.66 -23.54 5.09
N LYS A 112 16.07 -24.59 4.36
CA LYS A 112 15.20 -25.70 4.00
C LYS A 112 15.47 -26.89 4.91
N ILE A 113 14.41 -27.45 5.46
CA ILE A 113 14.44 -28.55 6.43
C ILE A 113 13.50 -29.63 5.94
N LYS A 114 13.97 -30.86 5.89
CA LYS A 114 13.11 -32.00 5.52
C LYS A 114 12.05 -32.24 6.61
N LYS A 115 10.84 -32.54 6.16
CA LYS A 115 9.73 -32.86 7.08
C LYS A 115 10.03 -34.05 7.99
N SER A 116 10.86 -35.00 7.50
CA SER A 116 11.30 -36.17 8.27
C SER A 116 12.08 -35.81 9.53
N ASP A 117 12.78 -34.66 9.52
CA ASP A 117 13.70 -34.24 10.58
C ASP A 117 12.99 -33.37 11.64
N VAL A 118 11.75 -32.97 11.33
CA VAL A 118 10.92 -32.15 12.23
C VAL A 118 10.18 -33.06 13.22
N GLU A 119 10.31 -32.75 14.52
CA GLU A 119 9.60 -33.41 15.61
C GLU A 119 8.23 -32.75 15.84
N SER A 120 8.22 -31.41 15.96
CA SER A 120 6.99 -30.66 16.19
C SER A 120 7.08 -29.23 15.65
N ILE A 121 5.91 -28.61 15.48
CA ILE A 121 5.78 -27.22 15.01
C ILE A 121 4.93 -26.49 16.04
N SER A 122 5.45 -25.36 16.50
CA SER A 122 4.74 -24.49 17.44
C SER A 122 4.66 -23.05 16.94
N ASP A 123 3.81 -22.25 17.55
CA ASP A 123 3.82 -20.80 17.33
C ASP A 123 5.01 -20.19 18.06
N THR A 124 5.84 -19.40 17.35
CA THR A 124 7.00 -18.72 17.95
C THR A 124 6.56 -17.76 19.06
N TYR A 125 5.42 -17.10 18.88
CA TYR A 125 4.90 -16.14 19.84
C TYR A 125 3.57 -16.59 20.42
N ASN A 126 3.41 -16.39 21.73
CA ASN A 126 2.16 -16.63 22.42
C ASN A 126 1.07 -15.63 22.00
N ASP A 127 -0.17 -15.88 22.36
CA ASP A 127 -1.32 -15.05 21.96
C ASP A 127 -1.21 -13.60 22.46
N PHE A 128 -0.61 -13.38 23.62
CA PHE A 128 -0.35 -12.02 24.12
C PHE A 128 0.58 -11.26 23.17
N MET A 129 1.71 -11.83 22.80
CA MET A 129 2.66 -11.20 21.88
C MET A 129 2.09 -11.02 20.49
N LYS A 130 1.31 -11.98 19.99
CA LYS A 130 0.58 -11.82 18.71
C LYS A 130 -0.39 -10.64 18.74
N ASN A 131 -1.10 -10.45 19.86
CA ASN A 131 -1.97 -9.29 20.05
C ASN A 131 -1.18 -7.98 20.08
N VAL A 132 -0.04 -7.93 20.77
CA VAL A 132 0.85 -6.75 20.77
C VAL A 132 1.30 -6.40 19.35
N PHE A 133 1.76 -7.38 18.57
CA PHE A 133 2.14 -7.15 17.16
C PHE A 133 0.95 -6.72 16.30
N ASN A 134 -0.23 -7.26 16.56
CA ASN A 134 -1.44 -6.86 15.83
C ASN A 134 -1.81 -5.40 16.11
N GLN A 135 -1.77 -4.96 17.37
CA GLN A 135 -1.98 -3.55 17.70
C GLN A 135 -0.91 -2.64 17.11
N ARG A 136 0.35 -3.06 17.15
CA ARG A 136 1.46 -2.32 16.56
C ARG A 136 1.31 -2.14 15.05
N GLN A 137 0.97 -3.20 14.30
CA GLN A 137 0.75 -3.09 12.85
C GLN A 137 -0.46 -2.22 12.52
N LEU A 138 -1.47 -2.20 13.38
CA LEU A 138 -2.62 -1.32 13.25
C LEU A 138 -2.22 0.16 13.47
N GLY A 139 -1.35 0.44 14.44
CA GLY A 139 -0.78 1.77 14.65
C GLY A 139 -0.07 2.30 13.39
N TYR A 140 0.79 1.50 12.77
CA TYR A 140 1.43 1.89 11.51
C TYR A 140 0.42 2.16 10.39
N LYS A 141 -0.63 1.35 10.29
CA LYS A 141 -1.71 1.59 9.31
C LYS A 141 -2.42 2.90 9.55
N LEU A 142 -2.77 3.19 10.80
CA LEU A 142 -3.47 4.42 11.17
C LEU A 142 -2.62 5.66 10.88
N THR A 143 -1.33 5.62 11.24
CA THR A 143 -0.40 6.72 10.98
C THR A 143 -0.24 6.99 9.47
N ALA A 144 -0.04 5.93 8.67
CA ALA A 144 0.08 6.08 7.22
C ALA A 144 -1.20 6.63 6.58
N ASN A 145 -2.38 6.14 7.00
CA ASN A 145 -3.65 6.63 6.50
C ASN A 145 -3.94 8.08 6.95
N SER A 146 -3.54 8.45 8.17
CA SER A 146 -3.67 9.82 8.67
C SER A 146 -2.81 10.79 7.87
N LEU A 147 -1.56 10.42 7.58
CA LEU A 147 -0.66 11.24 6.79
C LEU A 147 -1.24 11.51 5.39
N TYR A 148 -1.74 10.46 4.73
CA TYR A 148 -2.44 10.60 3.45
C TYR A 148 -3.72 11.44 3.59
N GLY A 149 -4.52 11.20 4.64
CA GLY A 149 -5.77 11.91 4.89
C GLY A 149 -5.57 13.42 5.06
N GLN A 150 -4.42 13.84 5.59
CA GLN A 150 -4.07 15.26 5.70
C GLN A 150 -3.94 15.94 4.34
N CYS A 151 -3.49 15.24 3.30
CA CYS A 151 -3.44 15.81 1.94
C CYS A 151 -4.84 16.16 1.41
N GLY A 152 -5.88 15.46 1.85
CA GLY A 152 -7.27 15.73 1.46
C GLY A 152 -8.02 16.70 2.37
N ALA A 153 -7.47 17.06 3.52
CA ALA A 153 -8.14 17.89 4.54
C ALA A 153 -7.80 19.37 4.33
N ARG A 154 -8.80 20.19 4.04
CA ARG A 154 -8.63 21.65 3.78
C ARG A 154 -7.98 22.43 4.92
N THR A 155 -8.08 21.94 6.15
CA THR A 155 -7.49 22.55 7.35
C THR A 155 -6.06 22.13 7.62
N SER A 156 -5.52 21.20 6.83
CA SER A 156 -4.17 20.69 7.00
C SER A 156 -3.13 21.59 6.31
N ALA A 157 -1.96 21.74 6.93
CA ALA A 157 -0.80 22.39 6.32
C ALA A 157 -0.27 21.64 5.09
N PHE A 158 -0.62 20.34 4.95
CA PHE A 158 -0.24 19.49 3.81
C PHE A 158 -1.37 19.32 2.80
N TYR A 159 -2.39 20.21 2.84
CA TYR A 159 -3.52 20.12 1.93
C TYR A 159 -3.09 20.29 0.49
N ASP A 160 -3.34 19.25 -0.30
CA ASP A 160 -3.18 19.27 -1.74
C ASP A 160 -4.29 18.39 -2.36
N LYS A 161 -5.27 19.08 -2.95
CA LYS A 161 -6.43 18.43 -3.57
C LYS A 161 -6.02 17.49 -4.71
N ASP A 162 -4.99 17.86 -5.46
CA ASP A 162 -4.56 17.13 -6.66
C ASP A 162 -3.86 15.83 -6.28
N ILE A 163 -3.05 15.84 -5.23
CA ILE A 163 -2.45 14.61 -4.66
C ILE A 163 -3.54 13.66 -4.18
N ALA A 164 -4.50 14.14 -3.42
CA ALA A 164 -5.58 13.31 -2.88
C ALA A 164 -6.46 12.72 -3.99
N ALA A 165 -6.83 13.55 -4.98
CA ALA A 165 -7.65 13.12 -6.13
C ALA A 165 -6.92 12.11 -7.02
N SER A 166 -5.65 12.36 -7.35
CA SER A 166 -4.82 11.48 -8.17
C SER A 166 -4.57 10.14 -7.51
N THR A 167 -4.32 10.11 -6.19
CA THR A 167 -4.17 8.86 -5.44
C THR A 167 -5.47 8.04 -5.47
N THR A 168 -6.61 8.68 -5.28
CA THR A 168 -7.93 8.01 -5.36
C THR A 168 -8.21 7.49 -6.75
N ALA A 169 -7.90 8.26 -7.79
CA ALA A 169 -8.08 7.86 -9.19
C ALA A 169 -7.19 6.66 -9.54
N THR A 170 -5.92 6.68 -9.11
CA THR A 170 -4.99 5.57 -9.31
C THR A 170 -5.49 4.31 -8.60
N GLY A 171 -5.99 4.42 -7.37
CA GLY A 171 -6.60 3.31 -6.64
C GLY A 171 -7.79 2.69 -7.39
N ARG A 172 -8.68 3.51 -7.96
CA ARG A 172 -9.80 3.03 -8.79
C ARG A 172 -9.31 2.31 -10.04
N LYS A 173 -8.32 2.87 -10.75
CA LYS A 173 -7.71 2.22 -11.94
C LYS A 173 -7.16 0.84 -11.59
N LEU A 174 -6.44 0.72 -10.47
CA LEU A 174 -5.90 -0.56 -10.00
C LEU A 174 -6.99 -1.59 -9.66
N LEU A 175 -8.06 -1.16 -8.99
CA LEU A 175 -9.21 -2.04 -8.69
C LEU A 175 -9.90 -2.52 -9.96
N THR A 176 -10.17 -1.62 -10.90
CA THR A 176 -10.79 -1.97 -12.18
C THR A 176 -9.91 -2.92 -13.00
N TYR A 177 -8.60 -2.67 -13.00
CA TYR A 177 -7.63 -3.54 -13.64
C TYR A 177 -7.60 -4.94 -13.00
N GLY A 178 -7.54 -5.00 -11.67
CA GLY A 178 -7.58 -6.27 -10.94
C GLY A 178 -8.87 -7.04 -11.18
N LYS A 179 -10.03 -6.36 -11.16
CA LYS A 179 -11.32 -6.94 -11.50
C LYS A 179 -11.29 -7.57 -12.89
N ARG A 180 -10.84 -6.82 -13.90
CA ARG A 180 -10.76 -7.28 -15.28
C ARG A 180 -9.90 -8.53 -15.42
N ILE A 181 -8.71 -8.56 -14.81
CA ILE A 181 -7.84 -9.76 -14.85
C ILE A 181 -8.54 -10.97 -14.24
N ILE A 182 -9.23 -10.80 -13.10
CA ILE A 182 -9.95 -11.89 -12.44
C ILE A 182 -11.09 -12.38 -13.35
N GLU A 183 -11.87 -11.48 -13.94
CA GLU A 183 -12.95 -11.82 -14.88
C GLU A 183 -12.40 -12.54 -16.13
N ASP A 184 -11.28 -12.07 -16.69
CA ASP A 184 -10.62 -12.69 -17.86
C ASP A 184 -10.12 -14.12 -17.55
N VAL A 185 -9.62 -14.37 -16.32
CA VAL A 185 -9.05 -15.69 -15.93
C VAL A 185 -10.14 -16.67 -15.47
N TYR A 186 -11.13 -16.22 -14.72
CA TYR A 186 -12.10 -17.11 -14.09
C TYR A 186 -13.48 -17.07 -14.77
N GLY A 187 -13.69 -16.15 -15.73
CA GLY A 187 -14.95 -15.94 -16.42
C GLY A 187 -16.09 -15.51 -15.49
N ASP A 188 -17.32 -15.68 -15.94
CA ASP A 188 -18.54 -15.23 -15.24
C ASP A 188 -18.81 -15.98 -13.92
N ARG A 189 -17.94 -16.89 -13.49
CA ARG A 189 -18.14 -17.74 -12.30
C ARG A 189 -17.95 -17.02 -10.96
N ILE A 190 -17.49 -15.78 -10.97
CA ILE A 190 -17.16 -15.02 -9.74
C ILE A 190 -18.17 -13.90 -9.46
N CYS A 191 -19.07 -13.62 -10.35
CA CYS A 191 -19.96 -12.46 -10.29
C CYS A 191 -21.40 -12.77 -9.85
N ASP A 192 -21.66 -13.93 -9.25
CA ASP A 192 -22.95 -14.26 -8.61
C ASP A 192 -22.89 -14.15 -7.09
#